data_4a856063aaebda49913e554efda7b726
#
_entry.id   4a856063aaebda49913e554efda7b726
#
_cell.length_a   1.000
_cell.length_b   1.000
_cell.length_c   1.000
_cell.angle_alpha   90.00
_cell.angle_beta   90.00
_cell.angle_gamma   90.00
#
_symmetry.space_group_name_H-M   'P 1'
#
loop_
_entity.id
_entity.type
_entity.pdbx_description
1 polymer ?
#
loop_
_entity_poly.entity_id
_entity_poly.type
_entity_poly.pdbx_seq_one_letter_code
_entity_poly.pdbx_strand_id
1 'polypeptide(L)'
;MQTHELKTDPEVFQAVIDGLKTYEIRKNDRGFSVGDTLVLRETLHTGRDMAMGSPLVYTGRAVQVAVTHMLTGPIYGLEAGWSILSMRRLAQTLDEADLSHL
;
A
#
# COMPACT_ATOMS: atom_id res chain seq x y z
N MET A 1 1.29 -17.32 -1.81
CA MET A 1 1.18 -15.86 -2.01
C MET A 1 0.05 -15.33 -1.14
N GLN A 2 0.29 -14.19 -0.53
CA GLN A 2 -0.64 -13.59 0.42
C GLN A 2 -1.24 -12.31 -0.15
N THR A 3 -2.36 -11.88 0.42
CA THR A 3 -2.96 -10.58 0.17
C THR A 3 -2.88 -9.76 1.45
N HIS A 4 -2.38 -8.54 1.35
CA HIS A 4 -2.24 -7.62 2.47
C HIS A 4 -3.05 -6.36 2.20
N GLU A 5 -3.85 -5.93 3.18
CA GLU A 5 -4.52 -4.62 3.10
C GLU A 5 -3.66 -3.57 3.78
N LEU A 6 -3.42 -2.48 3.07
CA LEU A 6 -2.58 -1.38 3.56
C LEU A 6 -3.37 -0.07 3.52
N LYS A 7 -3.33 0.67 4.63
CA LYS A 7 -3.85 2.04 4.67
C LYS A 7 -2.93 2.92 3.82
N THR A 8 -3.53 3.78 3.01
CA THR A 8 -2.79 4.59 2.05
C THR A 8 -3.30 6.03 2.10
N ASP A 9 -2.40 6.97 2.36
CA ASP A 9 -2.73 8.38 2.39
C ASP A 9 -3.33 8.85 1.06
N PRO A 10 -4.22 9.85 1.06
CA PRO A 10 -4.92 10.27 -0.16
C PRO A 10 -3.99 10.66 -1.31
N GLU A 11 -2.94 11.44 -1.03
CA GLU A 11 -1.99 11.88 -2.05
C GLU A 11 -1.19 10.72 -2.61
N VAL A 12 -0.79 9.80 -1.74
CA VAL A 12 -0.05 8.59 -2.13
C VAL A 12 -0.94 7.70 -3.00
N PHE A 13 -2.19 7.51 -2.58
CA PHE A 13 -3.16 6.73 -3.34
C PHE A 13 -3.35 7.29 -4.75
N GLN A 14 -3.53 8.63 -4.86
CA GLN A 14 -3.71 9.26 -6.15
C GLN A 14 -2.48 9.09 -7.04
N ALA A 15 -1.28 9.18 -6.48
CA ALA A 15 -0.04 8.97 -7.23
C ALA A 15 0.05 7.55 -7.79
N VAL A 16 -0.44 6.56 -7.05
CA VAL A 16 -0.51 5.17 -7.53
C VAL A 16 -1.53 5.06 -8.68
N ILE A 17 -2.71 5.65 -8.51
CA ILE A 17 -3.77 5.64 -9.54
C ILE A 17 -3.26 6.29 -10.84
N ASP A 18 -2.52 7.39 -10.72
CA ASP A 18 -1.98 8.12 -11.87
C ASP A 18 -0.76 7.43 -12.50
N GLY A 19 -0.29 6.33 -11.94
CA GLY A 19 0.87 5.61 -12.44
C GLY A 19 2.21 6.27 -12.13
N LEU A 20 2.21 7.29 -11.29
CA LEU A 20 3.43 8.04 -10.93
C LEU A 20 4.22 7.36 -9.83
N LYS A 21 3.55 6.66 -8.92
CA LYS A 21 4.18 5.93 -7.83
C LYS A 21 4.02 4.43 -8.05
N THR A 22 5.14 3.74 -8.22
CA THR A 22 5.19 2.32 -8.55
C THR A 22 5.92 1.50 -7.49
N TYR A 23 5.97 2.00 -6.27
CA TYR A 23 6.65 1.36 -5.15
C TYR A 23 5.94 1.68 -3.85
N GLU A 24 6.16 0.85 -2.83
CA GLU A 24 5.80 1.10 -1.44
C GLU A 24 7.05 0.96 -0.58
N ILE A 25 7.19 1.83 0.42
CA ILE A 25 8.22 1.69 1.46
C ILE A 25 7.48 1.34 2.73
N ARG A 26 7.79 0.15 3.30
CA ARG A 26 7.10 -0.36 4.48
C ARG A 26 8.06 -1.04 5.43
N LYS A 27 7.78 -0.96 6.72
CA LYS A 27 8.31 -1.92 7.66
C LYS A 27 7.84 -3.30 7.23
N ASN A 28 8.75 -4.28 7.16
CA ASN A 28 8.38 -5.63 6.76
C ASN A 28 7.90 -6.42 7.99
N ASP A 29 6.81 -5.96 8.57
CA ASP A 29 6.20 -6.56 9.76
C ASP A 29 5.10 -7.57 9.41
N ARG A 30 4.83 -7.77 8.12
CA ARG A 30 3.79 -8.68 7.64
C ARG A 30 4.34 -9.83 6.80
N GLY A 31 5.65 -9.93 6.66
CA GLY A 31 6.25 -10.97 5.84
C GLY A 31 5.93 -10.81 4.35
N PHE A 32 6.07 -9.61 3.81
CA PHE A 32 5.85 -9.37 2.38
C PHE A 32 6.78 -10.23 1.55
N SER A 33 6.29 -10.72 0.43
CA SER A 33 7.05 -11.53 -0.54
C SER A 33 6.69 -11.13 -1.96
N VAL A 34 7.64 -11.31 -2.88
CA VAL A 34 7.38 -11.13 -4.31
C VAL A 34 6.24 -12.07 -4.72
N GLY A 35 5.30 -11.57 -5.48
CA GLY A 35 4.10 -12.30 -5.88
C GLY A 35 2.89 -12.05 -5.00
N ASP A 36 3.09 -11.43 -3.82
CA ASP A 36 1.96 -11.06 -2.96
C ASP A 36 1.14 -9.96 -3.64
N THR A 37 -0.12 -9.88 -3.25
CA THR A 37 -1.03 -8.81 -3.64
C THR A 37 -1.17 -7.81 -2.50
N LEU A 38 -1.07 -6.53 -2.81
CA LEU A 38 -1.38 -5.46 -1.87
C LEU A 38 -2.71 -4.82 -2.28
N VAL A 39 -3.61 -4.67 -1.32
CA VAL A 39 -4.84 -3.89 -1.49
C VAL A 39 -4.58 -2.55 -0.80
N LEU A 40 -4.32 -1.52 -1.60
CA LEU A 40 -4.07 -0.18 -1.09
C LEU A 40 -5.41 0.51 -0.90
N ARG A 41 -5.79 0.77 0.34
CA ARG A 41 -7.07 1.38 0.69
C ARG A 41 -6.86 2.85 1.02
N GLU A 42 -7.49 3.72 0.26
CA GLU A 42 -7.40 5.16 0.48
C GLU A 42 -8.06 5.54 1.80
N THR A 43 -7.35 6.33 2.60
CA THR A 43 -7.90 6.92 3.81
C THR A 43 -8.26 8.38 3.57
N LEU A 44 -9.24 8.89 4.33
CA LEU A 44 -9.64 10.29 4.27
C LEU A 44 -8.58 11.20 4.90
N HIS A 45 -8.01 10.75 6.03
CA HIS A 45 -6.97 11.48 6.77
C HIS A 45 -5.61 10.82 6.55
N THR A 46 -4.55 11.60 6.60
CA THR A 46 -3.19 11.06 6.48
C THR A 46 -2.82 10.26 7.73
N GLY A 47 -1.80 9.39 7.61
CA GLY A 47 -1.25 8.68 8.76
C GLY A 47 -0.75 9.65 9.83
N ARG A 48 -0.18 10.79 9.41
CA ARG A 48 0.26 11.84 10.32
C ARG A 48 -0.91 12.43 11.11
N ASP A 49 -2.01 12.77 10.43
CA ASP A 49 -3.19 13.33 11.08
C ASP A 49 -3.83 12.32 12.01
N MET A 50 -3.87 11.04 11.61
CA MET A 50 -4.40 9.98 12.46
C MET A 50 -3.55 9.78 13.71
N ALA A 51 -2.24 9.90 13.61
CA ALA A 51 -1.35 9.84 14.77
C ALA A 51 -1.59 11.01 15.74
N MET A 52 -2.16 12.11 15.25
CA MET A 52 -2.50 13.29 16.06
C MET A 52 -3.96 13.33 16.50
N GLY A 53 -4.72 12.26 16.29
CA GLY A 53 -6.07 12.11 16.79
C GLY A 53 -7.19 12.06 15.77
N SER A 54 -6.91 12.29 14.48
CA SER A 54 -7.95 12.12 13.45
C SER A 54 -8.37 10.66 13.34
N PRO A 55 -9.66 10.38 13.12
CA PRO A 55 -10.13 8.99 13.05
C PRO A 55 -9.68 8.31 11.76
N LEU A 56 -9.59 6.98 11.80
CA LEU A 56 -9.43 6.18 10.60
C LEU A 56 -10.78 6.12 9.86
N VAL A 57 -10.81 6.72 8.66
CA VAL A 57 -11.97 6.67 7.77
C VAL A 57 -11.48 6.28 6.39
N TYR A 58 -12.03 5.22 5.83
CA TYR A 58 -11.77 4.83 4.46
C TYR A 58 -12.71 5.56 3.52
N THR A 59 -12.19 5.98 2.35
CA THR A 59 -13.01 6.68 1.35
C THR A 59 -13.90 5.73 0.56
N GLY A 60 -13.63 4.42 0.64
CA GLY A 60 -14.28 3.41 -0.18
C GLY A 60 -13.51 3.08 -1.45
N ARG A 61 -12.43 3.79 -1.75
CA ARG A 61 -11.58 3.51 -2.92
C ARG A 61 -10.40 2.64 -2.52
N ALA A 62 -10.06 1.69 -3.39
CA ALA A 62 -8.88 0.85 -3.22
C ALA A 62 -8.33 0.45 -4.59
N VAL A 63 -7.07 0.02 -4.61
CA VAL A 63 -6.42 -0.49 -5.81
C VAL A 63 -5.62 -1.72 -5.43
N GLN A 64 -5.62 -2.73 -6.30
CA GLN A 64 -4.79 -3.92 -6.13
C GLN A 64 -3.53 -3.83 -6.95
N VAL A 65 -2.41 -4.17 -6.33
CA VAL A 65 -1.11 -4.22 -6.98
C VAL A 65 -0.41 -5.53 -6.63
N ALA A 66 0.41 -6.03 -7.54
CA ALA A 66 1.27 -7.17 -7.28
C ALA A 66 2.66 -6.69 -6.90
N VAL A 67 3.26 -7.32 -5.90
CA VAL A 67 4.66 -7.09 -5.55
C VAL A 67 5.53 -7.81 -6.58
N THR A 68 6.30 -7.05 -7.34
CA THR A 68 7.13 -7.60 -8.43
C THR A 68 8.60 -7.74 -8.04
N HIS A 69 9.08 -6.95 -7.09
CA HIS A 69 10.44 -7.00 -6.59
C HIS A 69 10.50 -6.42 -5.19
N MET A 70 11.48 -6.84 -4.41
CA MET A 70 11.70 -6.31 -3.06
C MET A 70 13.17 -5.96 -2.86
N LEU A 71 13.41 -4.81 -2.26
CA LEU A 71 14.72 -4.45 -1.72
C LEU A 71 14.55 -4.38 -0.20
N THR A 72 15.32 -5.18 0.53
CA THR A 72 15.23 -5.25 1.98
C THR A 72 16.48 -4.68 2.62
N GLY A 73 16.29 -3.78 3.60
CA GLY A 73 17.42 -3.21 4.34
C GLY A 73 18.07 -4.21 5.30
N PRO A 74 19.28 -3.89 5.78
CA PRO A 74 19.96 -2.61 5.61
C PRO A 74 20.76 -2.56 4.30
N ILE A 75 20.49 -1.58 3.48
CA ILE A 75 21.24 -1.37 2.22
C ILE A 75 20.95 0.06 1.71
N TYR A 76 21.95 0.72 1.17
CA TYR A 76 21.83 2.04 0.54
C TYR A 76 21.05 3.07 1.38
N GLY A 77 21.22 3.03 2.70
CA GLY A 77 20.52 3.93 3.60
C GLY A 77 19.12 3.46 4.01
N LEU A 78 18.60 2.38 3.42
CA LEU A 78 17.38 1.75 3.89
C LEU A 78 17.66 1.00 5.18
N GLU A 79 16.92 1.32 6.25
CA GLU A 79 17.15 0.72 7.56
C GLU A 79 16.78 -0.76 7.61
N ALA A 80 17.44 -1.49 8.53
CA ALA A 80 17.07 -2.88 8.80
C ALA A 80 15.59 -2.97 9.21
N GLY A 81 14.90 -3.99 8.70
CA GLY A 81 13.48 -4.18 8.97
C GLY A 81 12.56 -3.43 8.02
N TRP A 82 13.10 -2.59 7.14
CA TRP A 82 12.33 -1.88 6.13
C TRP A 82 12.52 -2.51 4.76
N SER A 83 11.51 -2.38 3.92
CA SER A 83 11.55 -2.88 2.54
C SER A 83 10.94 -1.87 1.57
N ILE A 84 11.49 -1.84 0.37
CA ILE A 84 10.90 -1.16 -0.79
C ILE A 84 10.29 -2.25 -1.66
N LEU A 85 9.01 -2.13 -1.94
CA LEU A 85 8.25 -3.09 -2.73
C LEU A 85 7.94 -2.45 -4.08
N SER A 86 8.54 -2.95 -5.16
CA SER A 86 8.12 -2.56 -6.50
C SER A 86 6.77 -3.20 -6.78
N MET A 87 5.88 -2.49 -7.48
CA MET A 87 4.54 -2.98 -7.66
C MET A 87 3.98 -2.68 -9.05
N ARG A 88 3.04 -3.53 -9.48
CA ARG A 88 2.34 -3.42 -10.76
C ARG A 88 0.85 -3.49 -10.49
N ARG A 89 0.08 -2.60 -11.09
CA ARG A 89 -1.38 -2.64 -10.95
C ARG A 89 -1.95 -3.91 -11.56
N LEU A 90 -2.86 -4.55 -10.82
CA LEU A 90 -3.53 -5.78 -11.25
C LEU A 90 -4.91 -5.52 -11.83
N ALA A 91 -5.62 -4.55 -11.29
CA ALA A 91 -7.02 -4.31 -11.60
C ALA A 91 -7.30 -2.83 -11.55
N GLN A 92 -8.51 -2.46 -11.97
CA GLN A 92 -9.05 -1.12 -11.80
C GLN A 92 -9.18 -0.78 -10.32
N THR A 93 -9.35 0.52 -10.02
CA THR A 93 -9.66 0.98 -8.68
C THR A 93 -10.95 0.31 -8.19
N LEU A 94 -10.91 -0.22 -6.96
CA LEU A 94 -12.03 -0.90 -6.36
C LEU A 94 -12.83 0.05 -5.48
N ASP A 95 -14.12 -0.21 -5.33
CA ASP A 95 -14.96 0.41 -4.32
C ASP A 95 -15.21 -0.58 -3.15
N GLU A 96 -15.97 -0.16 -2.14
CA GLU A 96 -16.23 -1.00 -0.97
C GLU A 96 -17.01 -2.27 -1.31
N ALA A 97 -17.91 -2.21 -2.29
CA ALA A 97 -18.66 -3.37 -2.73
C ALA A 97 -17.74 -4.43 -3.32
N ASP A 98 -16.74 -4.00 -4.10
CA ASP A 98 -15.74 -4.91 -4.66
C ASP A 98 -14.87 -5.51 -3.55
N LEU A 99 -14.50 -4.72 -2.55
CA LEU A 99 -13.68 -5.17 -1.43
C LEU A 99 -14.35 -6.28 -0.62
N SER A 100 -15.66 -6.32 -0.57
CA SER A 100 -16.40 -7.34 0.19
C SER A 100 -16.19 -8.75 -0.36
N HIS A 101 -15.65 -8.89 -1.57
CA HIS A 101 -15.38 -10.17 -2.22
C HIS A 101 -13.91 -10.60 -2.12
N LEU A 102 -13.08 -9.85 -1.42
CA LEU A 102 -11.66 -10.20 -1.22
C LEU A 102 -11.42 -11.14 0.01
#